data_5ca091e56a7f572de9353abd5ff3c74b
#
_entry.id   5ca091e56a7f572de9353abd5ff3c74b
#
_cell.length_a   1.000
_cell.length_b   1.000
_cell.length_c   1.000
_cell.angle_alpha   90.00
_cell.angle_beta   90.00
_cell.angle_gamma   90.00
#
_symmetry.space_group_name_H-M   'P 1'
#
loop_
_entity.id
_entity.type
_entity.pdbx_description
1 polymer ?
#
loop_
_entity_poly.entity_id
_entity_poly.type
_entity_poly.pdbx_seq_one_letter_code
_entity_poly.pdbx_strand_id
1 'polypeptide(L)'
;HCASGPTVSRIRDDERLLVGTNGSDYNRRRNIFSLPLQRYRTVQVYDVFRLARFLLYRGFGRSDQLIENLFWDCGLNRCRLFHFFNAVSLGQTPWMTTFETSLPRWRVSTELFVHRGFRHLASPSCGRLIAISQCAYDIQCERLDAVPEFRDVIIAKMSVVHPAQEIFVDDVAGKRIGDCLTFTLVGKDFFRKGGAEVLRVFARLMAEGQPVRLNVVSSMAYGDYATQTSRRDLDAAMQVMQQHPDKIRHYPQLPNAAVLELLRASDVGLLPSYADTYGYSVLEAQANGCPVISTNVRALPEINDDERGWVIDLPKDQLGNARVSSAEARAHLSGLLEEQLEAIVRAILRDPGTIREKAARAVAHLKKAHDPQTQARKIEDIYDSVLATGGANA
;
A
#
# COMPACT_ATOMS: atom_id res chain seq x y z
N HIS A 1 -4.96 43.19 20.25
CA HIS A 1 -3.84 42.86 19.33
C HIS A 1 -4.00 41.41 18.90
N CYS A 2 -4.69 41.17 17.78
CA CYS A 2 -4.71 39.88 17.09
C CYS A 2 -3.44 39.79 16.26
N ALA A 3 -2.57 38.83 16.55
CA ALA A 3 -1.43 38.50 15.72
C ALA A 3 -1.96 37.74 14.49
N SER A 4 -1.85 38.37 13.31
CA SER A 4 -2.08 37.75 12.03
C SER A 4 -0.98 36.71 11.76
N GLY A 5 -1.36 35.42 11.72
CA GLY A 5 -0.48 34.36 11.26
C GLY A 5 -0.07 34.58 9.78
N PRO A 6 1.05 34.01 9.33
CA PRO A 6 1.55 34.22 7.99
C PRO A 6 0.54 33.73 6.97
N THR A 7 0.06 34.64 6.13
CA THR A 7 -0.80 34.35 4.98
C THR A 7 0.06 33.61 3.95
N VAL A 8 -0.11 32.30 3.83
CA VAL A 8 0.49 31.54 2.73
C VAL A 8 -0.21 32.00 1.45
N SER A 9 0.46 32.79 0.64
CA SER A 9 -0.02 33.19 -0.69
C SER A 9 -0.10 31.93 -1.55
N ARG A 10 -1.32 31.52 -1.93
CA ARG A 10 -1.49 30.44 -2.92
C ARG A 10 -0.94 30.91 -4.26
N ILE A 11 0.13 30.27 -4.74
CA ILE A 11 0.65 30.44 -6.11
C ILE A 11 -0.50 30.11 -7.08
N ARG A 12 -0.70 30.93 -8.12
CA ARG A 12 -1.70 30.67 -9.14
C ARG A 12 -1.38 29.36 -9.87
N ASP A 13 -2.40 28.63 -10.33
CA ASP A 13 -2.23 27.28 -10.93
C ASP A 13 -1.32 27.27 -12.17
N ASP A 14 -1.24 28.36 -12.89
CA ASP A 14 -0.39 28.57 -14.07
C ASP A 14 1.08 28.89 -13.76
N GLU A 15 1.41 29.26 -12.53
CA GLU A 15 2.78 29.56 -12.07
C GLU A 15 3.50 28.34 -11.50
N ARG A 16 2.80 27.25 -11.21
CA ARG A 16 3.38 26.03 -10.63
C ARG A 16 4.19 25.24 -11.65
N LEU A 17 5.35 24.74 -11.23
CA LEU A 17 6.21 23.89 -12.07
C LEU A 17 5.55 22.54 -12.36
N LEU A 18 5.63 22.10 -13.62
CA LEU A 18 5.02 20.85 -14.05
C LEU A 18 5.93 19.66 -13.76
N VAL A 19 5.38 18.66 -13.10
CA VAL A 19 5.98 17.34 -12.88
C VAL A 19 5.20 16.30 -13.68
N GLY A 20 5.86 15.64 -14.63
CA GLY A 20 5.23 14.64 -15.49
C GLY A 20 5.18 13.25 -14.88
N THR A 21 4.09 12.49 -15.08
CA THR A 21 4.00 11.09 -14.73
C THR A 21 3.29 10.25 -15.80
N ASN A 22 3.63 8.97 -15.90
CA ASN A 22 3.15 8.07 -16.95
C ASN A 22 1.91 7.26 -16.55
N GLY A 23 0.78 7.88 -16.36
CA GLY A 23 -0.47 7.17 -16.04
C GLY A 23 -1.20 7.75 -14.84
N SER A 24 -2.35 7.17 -14.54
CA SER A 24 -3.26 7.65 -13.49
C SER A 24 -4.01 6.50 -12.78
N ASP A 25 -3.37 5.33 -12.68
CA ASP A 25 -3.88 4.21 -11.91
C ASP A 25 -3.95 4.52 -10.41
N TYR A 26 -4.51 3.58 -9.64
CA TYR A 26 -4.70 3.73 -8.21
C TYR A 26 -3.41 4.13 -7.47
N ASN A 27 -2.30 3.45 -7.74
CA ASN A 27 -1.04 3.71 -7.04
C ASN A 27 -0.47 5.10 -7.35
N ARG A 28 -0.54 5.55 -8.62
CA ARG A 28 -0.10 6.90 -9.02
C ARG A 28 -1.01 7.97 -8.45
N ARG A 29 -2.35 7.74 -8.47
CA ARG A 29 -3.28 8.68 -7.83
C ARG A 29 -2.96 8.84 -6.36
N ARG A 30 -2.77 7.74 -5.64
CA ARG A 30 -2.54 7.75 -4.20
C ARG A 30 -1.19 8.36 -3.81
N ASN A 31 -0.12 8.05 -4.53
CA ASN A 31 1.25 8.43 -4.12
C ASN A 31 1.79 9.67 -4.80
N ILE A 32 1.18 10.13 -5.90
CA ILE A 32 1.68 11.25 -6.70
C ILE A 32 0.61 12.32 -6.88
N PHE A 33 -0.56 11.99 -7.45
CA PHE A 33 -1.59 12.98 -7.78
C PHE A 33 -2.34 13.55 -6.58
N SER A 34 -2.56 12.75 -5.51
CA SER A 34 -3.30 13.18 -4.33
C SER A 34 -2.49 14.05 -3.36
N LEU A 35 -1.19 14.23 -3.61
CA LEU A 35 -0.36 15.08 -2.78
C LEU A 35 -0.77 16.56 -2.94
N PRO A 36 -1.04 17.29 -1.83
CA PRO A 36 -1.44 18.71 -1.88
C PRO A 36 -0.24 19.62 -2.11
N LEU A 37 0.42 19.47 -3.29
CA LEU A 37 1.59 20.23 -3.68
C LEU A 37 1.26 21.73 -3.85
N GLN A 38 2.14 22.61 -3.37
CA GLN A 38 1.98 24.05 -3.45
C GLN A 38 2.77 24.66 -4.61
N ARG A 39 4.04 24.26 -4.78
CA ARG A 39 4.99 24.79 -5.78
C ARG A 39 4.93 24.02 -7.11
N TYR A 40 4.39 22.83 -7.12
CA TYR A 40 4.37 21.92 -8.24
C TYR A 40 2.96 21.48 -8.60
N ARG A 41 2.78 21.08 -9.87
CA ARG A 41 1.54 20.44 -10.34
C ARG A 41 1.88 19.18 -11.14
N THR A 42 1.30 18.08 -10.74
CA THR A 42 1.47 16.79 -11.44
C THR A 42 0.56 16.72 -12.66
N VAL A 43 1.12 16.31 -13.79
CA VAL A 43 0.41 16.14 -15.06
C VAL A 43 0.72 14.78 -15.68
N GLN A 44 -0.28 14.18 -16.32
CA GLN A 44 -0.06 12.98 -17.11
C GLN A 44 0.61 13.35 -18.43
N VAL A 45 1.68 12.63 -18.80
CA VAL A 45 2.50 12.94 -19.96
C VAL A 45 2.43 11.85 -21.02
N TYR A 46 2.90 12.17 -22.23
CA TYR A 46 3.06 11.22 -23.32
C TYR A 46 4.14 10.19 -22.96
N ASP A 47 3.87 8.92 -23.30
CA ASP A 47 4.76 7.79 -23.07
C ASP A 47 4.63 6.80 -24.24
N VAL A 48 5.71 6.54 -24.95
CA VAL A 48 5.76 5.62 -26.09
C VAL A 48 5.28 4.23 -25.71
N PHE A 49 5.63 3.74 -24.51
CA PHE A 49 5.21 2.43 -24.03
C PHE A 49 3.72 2.33 -23.72
N ARG A 50 3.01 3.44 -23.58
CA ARG A 50 1.55 3.44 -23.39
C ARG A 50 0.81 2.82 -24.58
N LEU A 51 1.25 3.14 -25.79
CA LEU A 51 0.70 2.53 -27.00
C LEU A 51 1.03 1.03 -27.06
N ALA A 52 2.28 0.66 -26.75
CA ALA A 52 2.69 -0.74 -26.70
C ALA A 52 1.87 -1.54 -25.68
N ARG A 53 1.65 -0.98 -24.46
CA ARG A 53 0.78 -1.59 -23.44
C ARG A 53 -0.64 -1.81 -23.95
N PHE A 54 -1.22 -0.81 -24.60
CA PHE A 54 -2.57 -0.90 -25.17
C PHE A 54 -2.69 -1.99 -26.22
N LEU A 55 -1.73 -2.08 -27.15
CA LEU A 55 -1.70 -3.08 -28.21
C LEU A 55 -1.51 -4.49 -27.67
N LEU A 56 -0.61 -4.68 -26.70
CA LEU A 56 -0.39 -5.98 -26.05
C LEU A 56 -1.62 -6.45 -25.28
N TYR A 57 -2.25 -5.56 -24.51
CA TYR A 57 -3.46 -5.90 -23.79
C TYR A 57 -4.62 -6.28 -24.72
N ARG A 58 -4.80 -5.53 -25.81
CA ARG A 58 -5.85 -5.80 -26.81
C ARG A 58 -5.58 -7.05 -27.65
N GLY A 59 -4.31 -7.35 -27.96
CA GLY A 59 -3.93 -8.48 -28.80
C GLY A 59 -3.79 -9.80 -28.03
N PHE A 60 -3.28 -9.76 -26.80
CA PHE A 60 -2.90 -10.97 -26.05
C PHE A 60 -3.60 -11.09 -24.68
N GLY A 61 -4.38 -10.11 -24.26
CA GLY A 61 -5.05 -10.10 -22.96
C GLY A 61 -4.09 -10.13 -21.76
N ARG A 62 -2.80 -9.85 -21.97
CA ARG A 62 -1.75 -9.92 -20.97
C ARG A 62 -1.04 -8.59 -20.84
N SER A 63 -0.69 -8.23 -19.60
CA SER A 63 0.24 -7.15 -19.31
C SER A 63 1.66 -7.68 -19.21
N ASP A 64 2.63 -6.94 -19.73
CA ASP A 64 4.06 -7.23 -19.60
C ASP A 64 4.70 -6.26 -18.59
N GLN A 65 5.25 -6.81 -17.51
CA GLN A 65 5.80 -6.01 -16.43
C GLN A 65 7.01 -5.14 -16.85
N LEU A 66 7.77 -5.56 -17.85
CA LEU A 66 8.86 -4.75 -18.40
C LEU A 66 8.27 -3.47 -19.02
N ILE A 67 7.31 -3.63 -19.93
CA ILE A 67 6.70 -2.50 -20.67
C ILE A 67 5.86 -1.63 -19.74
N GLU A 68 5.25 -2.20 -18.70
CA GLU A 68 4.51 -1.44 -17.67
C GLU A 68 5.41 -0.51 -16.86
N ASN A 69 6.66 -0.92 -16.61
CA ASN A 69 7.61 -0.20 -15.76
C ASN A 69 8.74 0.48 -16.54
N LEU A 70 8.54 0.72 -17.84
CA LEU A 70 9.39 1.56 -18.69
C LEU A 70 8.67 2.86 -19.04
N PHE A 71 9.48 3.91 -19.18
CA PHE A 71 9.05 5.20 -19.69
C PHE A 71 10.03 5.75 -20.73
N TRP A 72 9.49 6.25 -21.82
CA TRP A 72 10.22 7.04 -22.80
C TRP A 72 9.28 7.95 -23.58
N ASP A 73 9.65 9.20 -23.72
CA ASP A 73 8.83 10.22 -24.37
C ASP A 73 9.46 10.80 -25.66
N CYS A 74 10.61 10.31 -26.06
CA CYS A 74 11.37 10.84 -27.18
C CYS A 74 11.67 12.37 -27.05
N GLY A 75 11.64 12.92 -25.82
CA GLY A 75 11.83 14.35 -25.58
C GLY A 75 10.63 15.23 -25.98
N LEU A 76 9.45 14.65 -26.18
CA LEU A 76 8.25 15.39 -26.62
C LEU A 76 7.53 16.13 -25.50
N ASN A 77 7.71 15.72 -24.25
CA ASN A 77 7.08 16.38 -23.12
C ASN A 77 7.89 17.61 -22.66
N ARG A 78 7.18 18.67 -22.29
CA ARG A 78 7.79 19.94 -21.83
C ARG A 78 7.96 20.02 -20.30
N CYS A 79 7.92 18.87 -19.60
CA CYS A 79 8.18 18.83 -18.17
C CYS A 79 9.69 18.88 -17.90
N ARG A 80 10.09 19.63 -16.86
CA ARG A 80 11.48 19.69 -16.42
C ARG A 80 11.87 18.55 -15.49
N LEU A 81 10.89 17.83 -14.95
CA LEU A 81 11.03 16.71 -14.03
C LEU A 81 9.94 15.68 -14.27
N PHE A 82 10.31 14.41 -14.18
CA PHE A 82 9.34 13.31 -14.14
C PHE A 82 9.36 12.63 -12.79
N HIS A 83 8.16 12.23 -12.29
CA HIS A 83 7.99 11.41 -11.10
C HIS A 83 7.13 10.20 -11.44
N PHE A 84 7.69 9.00 -11.34
CA PHE A 84 7.03 7.75 -11.68
C PHE A 84 6.68 6.93 -10.42
N PHE A 85 5.88 5.89 -10.62
CA PHE A 85 5.66 4.83 -9.65
C PHE A 85 6.11 3.49 -10.27
N ASN A 86 7.13 2.86 -9.69
CA ASN A 86 7.79 1.63 -10.14
C ASN A 86 8.45 1.69 -11.54
N ALA A 87 8.38 2.80 -12.25
CA ALA A 87 8.90 2.86 -13.61
C ALA A 87 10.31 3.46 -13.67
N VAL A 88 11.05 3.06 -14.70
CA VAL A 88 12.40 3.49 -15.03
C VAL A 88 12.36 4.28 -16.34
N SER A 89 12.92 5.50 -16.35
CA SER A 89 13.03 6.32 -17.56
C SER A 89 14.23 5.92 -18.40
N LEU A 90 14.04 5.87 -19.71
CA LEU A 90 15.10 5.71 -20.70
C LEU A 90 15.57 7.06 -21.27
N GLY A 91 14.91 8.17 -20.87
CA GLY A 91 15.23 9.55 -21.32
C GLY A 91 16.31 10.21 -20.47
N GLN A 92 16.70 11.42 -20.91
CA GLN A 92 17.73 12.23 -20.25
C GLN A 92 17.15 13.35 -19.37
N THR A 93 15.85 13.69 -19.53
CA THR A 93 15.18 14.65 -18.65
C THR A 93 15.26 14.15 -17.20
N PRO A 94 15.56 15.00 -16.21
CA PRO A 94 15.61 14.63 -14.81
C PRO A 94 14.37 13.87 -14.37
N TRP A 95 14.56 12.77 -13.65
CA TRP A 95 13.46 11.94 -13.19
C TRP A 95 13.73 11.32 -11.84
N MET A 96 12.66 10.92 -11.20
CA MET A 96 12.64 10.15 -9.96
C MET A 96 11.54 9.11 -9.99
N THR A 97 11.60 8.13 -9.11
CA THR A 97 10.55 7.12 -9.01
C THR A 97 10.31 6.72 -7.56
N THR A 98 9.02 6.62 -7.22
CA THR A 98 8.56 5.97 -5.99
C THR A 98 8.36 4.48 -6.26
N PHE A 99 8.77 3.62 -5.33
CA PHE A 99 8.66 2.16 -5.50
C PHE A 99 8.19 1.46 -4.22
N GLU A 100 7.54 0.32 -4.41
CA GLU A 100 6.87 -0.42 -3.33
C GLU A 100 7.56 -1.73 -2.93
N THR A 101 8.51 -2.23 -3.71
CA THR A 101 9.25 -3.45 -3.40
C THR A 101 10.71 -3.32 -3.79
N SER A 102 11.01 -3.34 -5.10
CA SER A 102 12.36 -3.17 -5.62
C SER A 102 12.35 -2.71 -7.07
N LEU A 103 13.46 -2.13 -7.52
CA LEU A 103 13.71 -1.65 -8.87
C LEU A 103 14.96 -2.33 -9.47
N PRO A 104 15.04 -2.47 -10.78
CA PRO A 104 13.95 -2.32 -11.75
C PRO A 104 12.91 -3.43 -11.58
N ARG A 105 11.63 -3.10 -11.67
CA ARG A 105 10.55 -4.09 -11.50
C ARG A 105 10.23 -4.77 -12.85
N TRP A 106 11.24 -5.40 -13.40
CA TRP A 106 11.15 -6.11 -14.67
C TRP A 106 11.20 -7.60 -14.45
N ARG A 107 10.17 -8.33 -14.84
CA ARG A 107 10.20 -9.80 -14.91
C ARG A 107 10.81 -10.23 -16.23
N VAL A 108 12.12 -10.09 -16.35
CA VAL A 108 12.88 -10.60 -17.48
C VAL A 108 13.89 -11.63 -17.00
N SER A 109 14.00 -12.73 -17.72
CA SER A 109 14.93 -13.82 -17.42
C SER A 109 16.38 -13.52 -17.84
N THR A 110 16.62 -12.40 -18.53
CA THR A 110 17.93 -12.07 -19.10
C THR A 110 18.65 -11.08 -18.18
N GLU A 111 19.75 -11.49 -17.57
CA GLU A 111 20.60 -10.66 -16.71
C GLU A 111 21.00 -9.33 -17.35
N LEU A 112 21.25 -9.34 -18.66
CA LEU A 112 21.61 -8.15 -19.43
C LEU A 112 20.54 -7.03 -19.34
N PHE A 113 19.26 -7.39 -19.38
CA PHE A 113 18.19 -6.39 -19.23
C PHE A 113 18.09 -5.87 -17.80
N VAL A 114 18.25 -6.73 -16.82
CA VAL A 114 18.26 -6.32 -15.40
C VAL A 114 19.42 -5.37 -15.14
N HIS A 115 20.61 -5.68 -15.62
CA HIS A 115 21.81 -4.84 -15.52
C HIS A 115 21.62 -3.48 -16.20
N ARG A 116 20.96 -3.42 -17.38
CA ARG A 116 20.59 -2.15 -18.04
C ARG A 116 19.65 -1.32 -17.17
N GLY A 117 18.71 -1.93 -16.49
CA GLY A 117 17.84 -1.25 -15.54
C GLY A 117 18.62 -0.58 -14.42
N PHE A 118 19.56 -1.28 -13.79
CA PHE A 118 20.42 -0.70 -12.77
C PHE A 118 21.28 0.45 -13.30
N ARG A 119 21.78 0.35 -14.54
CA ARG A 119 22.51 1.46 -15.18
C ARG A 119 21.64 2.72 -15.31
N HIS A 120 20.34 2.59 -15.64
CA HIS A 120 19.42 3.75 -15.67
C HIS A 120 19.16 4.32 -14.29
N LEU A 121 19.01 3.48 -13.26
CA LEU A 121 18.87 3.93 -11.86
C LEU A 121 20.14 4.66 -11.37
N ALA A 122 21.32 4.19 -11.77
CA ALA A 122 22.60 4.82 -11.43
C ALA A 122 22.88 6.10 -12.26
N SER A 123 22.17 6.33 -13.38
CA SER A 123 22.45 7.45 -14.30
C SER A 123 22.25 8.83 -13.64
N PRO A 124 22.95 9.87 -14.11
CA PRO A 124 22.76 11.24 -13.61
C PRO A 124 21.33 11.78 -13.79
N SER A 125 20.60 11.33 -14.82
CA SER A 125 19.21 11.73 -15.04
C SER A 125 18.24 11.17 -13.99
N CYS A 126 18.59 10.05 -13.32
CA CYS A 126 17.87 9.55 -12.15
C CYS A 126 18.31 10.31 -10.91
N GLY A 127 17.50 11.27 -10.44
CA GLY A 127 17.87 12.12 -9.31
C GLY A 127 17.53 11.52 -7.95
N ARG A 128 16.43 10.77 -7.82
CA ARG A 128 16.00 10.21 -6.54
C ARG A 128 15.17 8.93 -6.71
N LEU A 129 15.30 8.03 -5.73
CA LEU A 129 14.53 6.79 -5.61
C LEU A 129 13.83 6.79 -4.25
N ILE A 130 12.50 6.77 -4.24
CA ILE A 130 11.71 6.85 -3.01
C ILE A 130 11.09 5.48 -2.72
N ALA A 131 11.54 4.84 -1.65
CA ALA A 131 10.88 3.68 -1.09
C ALA A 131 9.64 4.13 -0.29
N ILE A 132 8.49 3.47 -0.46
CA ILE A 132 7.28 3.81 0.31
C ILE A 132 7.36 3.32 1.77
N SER A 133 8.34 2.48 2.10
CA SER A 133 8.53 1.89 3.42
C SER A 133 10.01 1.55 3.64
N GLN A 134 10.40 1.38 4.90
CA GLN A 134 11.73 0.86 5.25
C GLN A 134 11.91 -0.57 4.69
N CYS A 135 10.88 -1.41 4.78
CA CYS A 135 10.89 -2.75 4.19
C CYS A 135 11.23 -2.72 2.68
N ALA A 136 10.62 -1.81 1.91
CA ALA A 136 10.94 -1.68 0.49
C ALA A 136 12.38 -1.18 0.25
N TYR A 137 12.87 -0.28 1.10
CA TYR A 137 14.25 0.20 1.09
C TYR A 137 15.24 -0.95 1.34
N ASP A 138 15.00 -1.76 2.37
CA ASP A 138 15.86 -2.88 2.76
C ASP A 138 15.90 -3.97 1.66
N ILE A 139 14.76 -4.33 1.09
CA ILE A 139 14.67 -5.25 -0.06
C ILE A 139 15.46 -4.73 -1.26
N GLN A 140 15.42 -3.42 -1.51
CA GLN A 140 16.23 -2.83 -2.58
C GLN A 140 17.73 -2.91 -2.27
N CYS A 141 18.14 -2.71 -1.03
CA CYS A 141 19.53 -2.85 -0.62
C CYS A 141 20.03 -4.28 -0.82
N GLU A 142 19.30 -5.30 -0.37
CA GLU A 142 19.63 -6.71 -0.60
C GLU A 142 19.75 -7.03 -2.09
N ARG A 143 18.83 -6.49 -2.91
CA ARG A 143 18.90 -6.69 -4.36
C ARG A 143 20.13 -6.06 -5.00
N LEU A 144 20.63 -4.96 -4.45
CA LEU A 144 21.83 -4.27 -4.94
C LEU A 144 23.12 -5.02 -4.61
N ASP A 145 23.11 -5.95 -3.66
CA ASP A 145 24.27 -6.80 -3.36
C ASP A 145 24.68 -7.69 -4.54
N ALA A 146 23.73 -7.99 -5.45
CA ALA A 146 23.99 -8.72 -6.69
C ALA A 146 24.62 -7.85 -7.81
N VAL A 147 24.71 -6.54 -7.64
CA VAL A 147 25.23 -5.58 -8.64
C VAL A 147 26.11 -4.51 -7.95
N PRO A 148 27.22 -4.93 -7.33
CA PRO A 148 28.03 -4.06 -6.45
C PRO A 148 28.54 -2.80 -7.13
N GLU A 149 28.75 -2.81 -8.45
CA GLU A 149 29.20 -1.67 -9.24
C GLU A 149 28.19 -0.49 -9.28
N PHE A 150 26.90 -0.74 -9.00
CA PHE A 150 25.86 0.30 -8.95
C PHE A 150 25.39 0.61 -7.53
N ARG A 151 25.76 -0.23 -6.56
CA ARG A 151 25.20 -0.23 -5.23
C ARG A 151 25.29 1.12 -4.53
N ASP A 152 26.48 1.66 -4.38
CA ASP A 152 26.71 2.89 -3.61
C ASP A 152 26.05 4.10 -4.27
N VAL A 153 26.12 4.19 -5.60
CA VAL A 153 25.48 5.27 -6.38
C VAL A 153 23.97 5.24 -6.24
N ILE A 154 23.37 4.05 -6.26
CA ILE A 154 21.91 3.91 -6.16
C ILE A 154 21.46 4.16 -4.72
N ILE A 155 22.14 3.61 -3.72
CA ILE A 155 21.82 3.83 -2.29
C ILE A 155 21.88 5.33 -1.95
N ALA A 156 22.88 6.06 -2.45
CA ALA A 156 23.00 7.51 -2.23
C ALA A 156 21.78 8.31 -2.75
N LYS A 157 21.03 7.75 -3.70
CA LYS A 157 19.80 8.36 -4.25
C LYS A 157 18.53 7.89 -3.53
N MET A 158 18.62 6.88 -2.66
CA MET A 158 17.45 6.31 -2.00
C MET A 158 17.04 7.10 -0.77
N SER A 159 15.74 7.15 -0.53
CA SER A 159 15.14 7.67 0.70
C SER A 159 13.79 7.00 0.96
N VAL A 160 13.35 7.02 2.22
CA VAL A 160 12.01 6.52 2.60
C VAL A 160 11.05 7.69 2.75
N VAL A 161 9.93 7.66 2.04
CA VAL A 161 8.81 8.58 2.23
C VAL A 161 7.52 7.76 2.27
N HIS A 162 6.90 7.70 3.43
CA HIS A 162 5.65 6.97 3.60
C HIS A 162 4.51 7.63 2.81
N PRO A 163 3.56 6.84 2.27
CA PRO A 163 2.37 7.36 1.60
C PRO A 163 1.57 8.31 2.51
N ALA A 164 1.05 9.37 1.93
CA ALA A 164 0.15 10.27 2.62
C ALA A 164 -1.19 9.59 2.91
N GLN A 165 -1.82 9.95 4.03
CA GLN A 165 -3.16 9.50 4.40
C GLN A 165 -3.94 10.64 5.01
N GLU A 166 -5.04 11.02 4.38
CA GLU A 166 -6.01 11.95 4.93
C GLU A 166 -6.74 11.31 6.12
N ILE A 167 -6.93 12.07 7.19
CA ILE A 167 -7.61 11.61 8.40
C ILE A 167 -9.05 12.11 8.36
N PHE A 168 -9.99 11.19 8.57
CA PHE A 168 -11.43 11.44 8.44
C PHE A 168 -12.15 11.58 9.79
N VAL A 169 -11.43 11.50 10.90
CA VAL A 169 -11.95 11.67 12.26
C VAL A 169 -11.08 12.66 13.03
N ASP A 170 -11.70 13.62 13.68
CA ASP A 170 -10.98 14.60 14.51
C ASP A 170 -10.63 14.02 15.87
N ASP A 171 -11.55 13.22 16.44
CA ASP A 171 -11.41 12.57 17.73
C ASP A 171 -12.10 11.19 17.71
N VAL A 172 -11.48 10.22 18.37
CA VAL A 172 -12.01 8.86 18.56
C VAL A 172 -12.71 8.65 19.91
N ALA A 173 -12.62 9.63 20.84
CA ALA A 173 -13.23 9.50 22.17
C ALA A 173 -14.75 9.33 22.09
N GLY A 174 -15.39 9.92 21.09
CA GLY A 174 -16.82 9.77 20.83
C GLY A 174 -17.23 8.47 20.16
N LYS A 175 -16.30 7.57 19.80
CA LYS A 175 -16.63 6.29 19.16
C LYS A 175 -17.45 5.42 20.13
N ARG A 176 -18.69 5.15 19.74
CA ARG A 176 -19.58 4.24 20.50
C ARG A 176 -19.22 2.80 20.14
N ILE A 177 -18.88 2.03 21.16
CA ILE A 177 -18.67 0.60 21.05
C ILE A 177 -19.96 -0.06 21.55
N GLY A 178 -20.62 -0.82 20.67
CA GLY A 178 -21.88 -1.51 21.01
C GLY A 178 -21.64 -2.85 21.71
N ASP A 179 -22.73 -3.48 22.15
CA ASP A 179 -22.69 -4.81 22.78
C ASP A 179 -22.32 -5.92 21.77
N CYS A 180 -22.44 -5.65 20.48
CA CYS A 180 -22.05 -6.56 19.40
C CYS A 180 -21.00 -5.87 18.53
N LEU A 181 -19.76 -6.40 18.53
CA LEU A 181 -18.64 -5.81 17.85
C LEU A 181 -18.64 -6.12 16.35
N THR A 182 -18.41 -5.10 15.53
CA THR A 182 -18.35 -5.22 14.08
C THR A 182 -16.90 -5.18 13.59
N PHE A 183 -16.49 -6.25 12.92
CA PHE A 183 -15.19 -6.39 12.30
C PHE A 183 -15.31 -6.23 10.77
N THR A 184 -14.33 -5.61 10.11
CA THR A 184 -14.39 -5.40 8.67
C THR A 184 -13.07 -5.76 8.00
N LEU A 185 -13.15 -6.71 7.05
CA LEU A 185 -12.06 -7.11 6.17
C LEU A 185 -12.21 -6.42 4.81
N VAL A 186 -11.16 -5.71 4.37
CA VAL A 186 -11.14 -5.03 3.07
C VAL A 186 -9.95 -5.52 2.24
N GLY A 187 -10.22 -6.10 1.08
CA GLY A 187 -9.17 -6.48 0.15
C GLY A 187 -9.64 -7.32 -1.02
N LYS A 188 -9.20 -6.97 -2.23
CA LYS A 188 -9.56 -7.66 -3.47
C LYS A 188 -9.20 -9.15 -3.44
N ASP A 189 -7.96 -9.47 -3.02
CA ASP A 189 -7.42 -10.83 -3.01
C ASP A 189 -7.76 -11.50 -1.65
N PHE A 190 -8.97 -11.98 -1.52
CA PHE A 190 -9.56 -12.47 -0.27
C PHE A 190 -8.67 -13.46 0.48
N PHE A 191 -8.21 -14.50 -0.21
CA PHE A 191 -7.42 -15.57 0.42
C PHE A 191 -6.03 -15.08 0.83
N ARG A 192 -5.37 -14.30 -0.02
CA ARG A 192 -4.07 -13.71 0.32
C ARG A 192 -4.15 -12.77 1.52
N LYS A 193 -5.32 -12.16 1.74
CA LYS A 193 -5.60 -11.28 2.89
C LYS A 193 -6.04 -12.03 4.16
N GLY A 194 -5.95 -13.36 4.17
CA GLY A 194 -6.34 -14.19 5.32
C GLY A 194 -7.84 -14.32 5.51
N GLY A 195 -8.63 -14.04 4.46
CA GLY A 195 -10.09 -14.03 4.56
C GLY A 195 -10.71 -15.39 4.89
N ALA A 196 -10.11 -16.50 4.43
CA ALA A 196 -10.59 -17.83 4.74
C ALA A 196 -10.43 -18.15 6.23
N GLU A 197 -9.31 -17.78 6.82
CA GLU A 197 -9.01 -17.94 8.24
C GLU A 197 -9.94 -17.07 9.09
N VAL A 198 -10.14 -15.82 8.68
CA VAL A 198 -11.12 -14.91 9.30
C VAL A 198 -12.51 -15.54 9.32
N LEU A 199 -12.99 -16.07 8.19
CA LEU A 199 -14.31 -16.70 8.13
C LEU A 199 -14.42 -17.90 9.10
N ARG A 200 -13.40 -18.77 9.15
CA ARG A 200 -13.44 -19.94 10.05
C ARG A 200 -13.44 -19.54 11.52
N VAL A 201 -12.61 -18.57 11.90
CA VAL A 201 -12.59 -18.05 13.28
C VAL A 201 -13.93 -17.42 13.64
N PHE A 202 -14.47 -16.55 12.79
CA PHE A 202 -15.73 -15.87 13.06
C PHE A 202 -16.93 -16.83 13.06
N ALA A 203 -16.93 -17.86 12.20
CA ALA A 203 -17.97 -18.90 12.24
C ALA A 203 -17.97 -19.66 13.59
N ARG A 204 -16.79 -20.02 14.12
CA ARG A 204 -16.68 -20.63 15.46
C ARG A 204 -17.21 -19.71 16.57
N LEU A 205 -16.77 -18.45 16.57
CA LEU A 205 -17.23 -17.46 17.56
C LEU A 205 -18.74 -17.24 17.50
N MET A 206 -19.31 -17.18 16.29
CA MET A 206 -20.75 -17.04 16.08
C MET A 206 -21.54 -18.27 16.53
N ALA A 207 -21.02 -19.47 16.30
CA ALA A 207 -21.62 -20.73 16.77
C ALA A 207 -21.62 -20.83 18.29
N GLU A 208 -20.64 -20.27 18.98
CA GLU A 208 -20.56 -20.13 20.43
C GLU A 208 -21.44 -18.98 20.98
N GLY A 209 -22.17 -18.26 20.14
CA GLY A 209 -23.01 -17.14 20.54
C GLY A 209 -22.27 -15.86 20.89
N GLN A 210 -20.98 -15.73 20.53
CA GLN A 210 -20.22 -14.50 20.77
C GLN A 210 -20.84 -13.32 20.00
N PRO A 211 -20.85 -12.10 20.60
CA PRO A 211 -21.48 -10.92 20.00
C PRO A 211 -20.57 -10.27 18.96
N VAL A 212 -20.41 -10.92 17.81
CA VAL A 212 -19.57 -10.44 16.70
C VAL A 212 -20.34 -10.39 15.39
N ARG A 213 -20.02 -9.40 14.56
CA ARG A 213 -20.43 -9.26 13.16
C ARG A 213 -19.20 -9.10 12.28
N LEU A 214 -19.30 -9.57 11.03
CA LEU A 214 -18.22 -9.49 10.06
C LEU A 214 -18.71 -8.88 8.74
N ASN A 215 -18.05 -7.82 8.30
CA ASN A 215 -18.16 -7.31 6.94
C ASN A 215 -16.95 -7.78 6.10
N VAL A 216 -17.21 -8.26 4.90
CA VAL A 216 -16.19 -8.68 3.94
C VAL A 216 -16.35 -7.87 2.66
N VAL A 217 -15.41 -6.97 2.37
CA VAL A 217 -15.37 -6.20 1.12
C VAL A 217 -14.30 -6.82 0.24
N SER A 218 -14.69 -7.72 -0.67
CA SER A 218 -13.76 -8.47 -1.51
C SER A 218 -14.43 -9.02 -2.76
N SER A 219 -13.71 -9.02 -3.89
CA SER A 219 -14.10 -9.73 -5.10
C SER A 219 -13.89 -11.25 -5.00
N MET A 220 -13.41 -11.74 -3.87
CA MET A 220 -13.15 -13.17 -3.60
C MET A 220 -12.15 -13.79 -4.58
N ALA A 221 -11.19 -13.01 -5.08
CA ALA A 221 -10.16 -13.51 -5.97
C ALA A 221 -9.29 -14.57 -5.26
N TYR A 222 -9.01 -15.65 -5.98
CA TYR A 222 -8.16 -16.76 -5.55
C TYR A 222 -7.06 -17.04 -6.56
N GLY A 223 -6.03 -17.81 -6.19
CA GLY A 223 -4.91 -18.17 -7.06
C GLY A 223 -3.68 -18.63 -6.29
N ASP A 224 -2.59 -18.85 -7.03
CA ASP A 224 -1.37 -19.46 -6.49
C ASP A 224 -0.44 -18.46 -5.78
N TYR A 225 -0.63 -17.16 -5.98
CA TYR A 225 0.22 -16.18 -5.33
C TYR A 225 0.00 -16.15 -3.83
N ALA A 226 1.03 -16.49 -3.08
CA ALA A 226 1.13 -16.55 -1.62
C ALA A 226 0.27 -17.63 -0.92
N THR A 227 -0.82 -18.13 -1.48
CA THR A 227 -1.76 -19.01 -0.75
C THR A 227 -2.13 -20.32 -1.45
N GLN A 228 -1.84 -20.49 -2.73
CA GLN A 228 -2.18 -21.70 -3.50
C GLN A 228 -3.65 -22.09 -3.34
N THR A 229 -4.57 -21.16 -3.61
CA THR A 229 -6.01 -21.34 -3.46
C THR A 229 -6.71 -21.61 -4.78
N SER A 230 -7.81 -22.34 -4.72
CA SER A 230 -8.57 -22.86 -5.85
C SER A 230 -10.05 -22.46 -5.77
N ARG A 231 -10.82 -22.86 -6.78
CA ARG A 231 -12.28 -22.73 -6.79
C ARG A 231 -12.93 -23.44 -5.60
N ARG A 232 -12.40 -24.57 -5.15
CA ARG A 232 -12.91 -25.31 -4.00
C ARG A 232 -12.84 -24.46 -2.70
N ASP A 233 -11.75 -23.71 -2.55
CA ASP A 233 -11.60 -22.79 -1.38
C ASP A 233 -12.62 -21.66 -1.43
N LEU A 234 -12.91 -21.13 -2.63
CA LEU A 234 -13.96 -20.12 -2.81
C LEU A 234 -15.34 -20.68 -2.45
N ASP A 235 -15.69 -21.86 -2.95
CA ASP A 235 -17.00 -22.46 -2.69
C ASP A 235 -17.18 -22.74 -1.19
N ALA A 236 -16.13 -23.19 -0.48
CA ALA A 236 -16.14 -23.36 0.97
C ALA A 236 -16.32 -22.03 1.71
N ALA A 237 -15.64 -20.97 1.31
CA ALA A 237 -15.79 -19.63 1.90
C ALA A 237 -17.21 -19.08 1.70
N MET A 238 -17.77 -19.22 0.51
CA MET A 238 -19.15 -18.80 0.21
C MET A 238 -20.18 -19.58 1.06
N GLN A 239 -19.97 -20.87 1.26
CA GLN A 239 -20.83 -21.70 2.10
C GLN A 239 -20.84 -21.19 3.55
N VAL A 240 -19.68 -20.87 4.13
CA VAL A 240 -19.61 -20.32 5.49
C VAL A 240 -20.38 -19.00 5.60
N MET A 241 -20.24 -18.09 4.62
CA MET A 241 -20.98 -16.84 4.64
C MET A 241 -22.49 -17.04 4.55
N GLN A 242 -22.95 -18.03 3.76
CA GLN A 242 -24.37 -18.38 3.63
C GLN A 242 -24.97 -19.00 4.91
N GLN A 243 -24.16 -19.63 5.76
CA GLN A 243 -24.61 -20.19 7.05
C GLN A 243 -24.86 -19.11 8.11
N HIS A 244 -24.32 -17.88 7.93
CA HIS A 244 -24.44 -16.78 8.89
C HIS A 244 -24.92 -15.47 8.23
N PRO A 245 -26.05 -15.46 7.51
CA PRO A 245 -26.46 -14.32 6.67
C PRO A 245 -26.76 -13.04 7.46
N ASP A 246 -27.18 -13.18 8.73
CA ASP A 246 -27.50 -12.06 9.61
C ASP A 246 -26.27 -11.44 10.29
N LYS A 247 -25.15 -12.17 10.32
CA LYS A 247 -23.92 -11.79 11.03
C LYS A 247 -22.75 -11.51 10.08
N ILE A 248 -22.75 -12.12 8.88
CA ILE A 248 -21.69 -11.90 7.86
C ILE A 248 -22.32 -11.21 6.66
N ARG A 249 -21.78 -10.02 6.32
CA ARG A 249 -22.17 -9.26 5.13
C ARG A 249 -21.03 -9.25 4.11
N HIS A 250 -21.31 -9.71 2.91
CA HIS A 250 -20.36 -9.72 1.81
C HIS A 250 -20.71 -8.64 0.78
N TYR A 251 -19.70 -7.84 0.43
CA TYR A 251 -19.75 -6.81 -0.59
C TYR A 251 -18.69 -7.14 -1.66
N PRO A 252 -19.10 -7.65 -2.84
CA PRO A 252 -18.15 -8.00 -3.91
C PRO A 252 -17.29 -6.83 -4.37
N GLN A 253 -17.88 -5.64 -4.36
CA GLN A 253 -17.23 -4.37 -4.68
C GLN A 253 -18.00 -3.21 -4.04
N LEU A 254 -17.27 -2.23 -3.52
CA LEU A 254 -17.80 -0.96 -3.04
C LEU A 254 -16.99 0.20 -3.60
N PRO A 255 -17.61 1.37 -3.86
CA PRO A 255 -16.88 2.62 -4.08
C PRO A 255 -16.02 2.97 -2.85
N ASN A 256 -14.88 3.62 -3.04
CA ASN A 256 -13.96 3.93 -1.94
C ASN A 256 -14.64 4.72 -0.81
N ALA A 257 -15.49 5.70 -1.11
CA ALA A 257 -16.24 6.45 -0.11
C ALA A 257 -17.09 5.54 0.79
N ALA A 258 -17.79 4.54 0.21
CA ALA A 258 -18.59 3.59 0.96
C ALA A 258 -17.71 2.64 1.81
N VAL A 259 -16.51 2.28 1.34
CA VAL A 259 -15.53 1.53 2.16
C VAL A 259 -15.11 2.34 3.37
N LEU A 260 -14.80 3.63 3.21
CA LEU A 260 -14.40 4.52 4.30
C LEU A 260 -15.53 4.69 5.34
N GLU A 261 -16.78 4.85 4.90
CA GLU A 261 -17.95 4.89 5.78
C GLU A 261 -18.14 3.58 6.54
N LEU A 262 -17.98 2.43 5.87
CA LEU A 262 -18.07 1.12 6.49
C LEU A 262 -16.99 0.93 7.57
N LEU A 263 -15.75 1.35 7.28
CA LEU A 263 -14.65 1.31 8.25
C LEU A 263 -14.90 2.25 9.44
N ARG A 264 -15.46 3.44 9.21
CA ARG A 264 -15.85 4.37 10.28
C ARG A 264 -16.90 3.76 11.21
N ALA A 265 -17.86 3.02 10.66
CA ALA A 265 -18.90 2.34 11.41
C ALA A 265 -18.43 1.03 12.08
N SER A 266 -17.24 0.54 11.73
CA SER A 266 -16.68 -0.71 12.26
C SER A 266 -15.88 -0.46 13.54
N ASP A 267 -15.86 -1.45 14.43
CA ASP A 267 -15.09 -1.39 15.66
C ASP A 267 -13.63 -1.75 15.41
N VAL A 268 -13.37 -2.77 14.59
CA VAL A 268 -12.02 -3.28 14.28
C VAL A 268 -11.89 -3.61 12.79
N GLY A 269 -10.81 -3.14 12.18
CA GLY A 269 -10.40 -3.52 10.83
C GLY A 269 -9.61 -4.83 10.84
N LEU A 270 -9.64 -5.57 9.73
CA LEU A 270 -8.93 -6.84 9.58
C LEU A 270 -8.05 -6.81 8.33
N LEU A 271 -6.76 -7.07 8.50
CA LEU A 271 -5.83 -7.35 7.41
C LEU A 271 -4.80 -8.43 7.81
N PRO A 272 -5.23 -9.65 8.17
CA PRO A 272 -4.31 -10.73 8.53
C PRO A 272 -3.70 -11.36 7.28
N SER A 273 -2.92 -10.58 6.53
CA SER A 273 -2.42 -10.90 5.19
C SER A 273 -1.20 -11.82 5.23
N TYR A 274 -1.14 -12.80 4.32
CA TYR A 274 0.07 -13.62 4.07
C TYR A 274 1.13 -12.87 3.28
N ALA A 275 0.72 -11.93 2.45
CA ALA A 275 1.61 -11.06 1.68
C ALA A 275 0.90 -9.74 1.38
N ASP A 276 1.57 -8.65 1.70
CA ASP A 276 1.09 -7.30 1.40
C ASP A 276 2.27 -6.37 1.15
N THR A 277 2.16 -5.50 0.17
CA THR A 277 3.25 -4.60 -0.14
C THR A 277 3.36 -3.47 0.89
N TYR A 278 2.22 -2.88 1.27
CA TYR A 278 2.18 -1.77 2.22
C TYR A 278 1.04 -1.87 3.24
N GLY A 279 -0.18 -2.19 2.80
CA GLY A 279 -1.35 -2.24 3.66
C GLY A 279 -2.18 -0.96 3.68
N TYR A 280 -2.49 -0.39 2.52
CA TYR A 280 -3.30 0.84 2.43
C TYR A 280 -4.65 0.75 3.16
N SER A 281 -5.29 -0.42 3.18
CA SER A 281 -6.53 -0.61 3.94
C SER A 281 -6.36 -0.49 5.45
N VAL A 282 -5.14 -0.71 5.98
CA VAL A 282 -4.82 -0.43 7.39
C VAL A 282 -4.82 1.07 7.64
N LEU A 283 -4.14 1.86 6.78
CA LEU A 283 -4.15 3.32 6.89
C LEU A 283 -5.57 3.89 6.79
N GLU A 284 -6.36 3.39 5.84
CA GLU A 284 -7.76 3.80 5.64
C GLU A 284 -8.64 3.49 6.85
N ALA A 285 -8.47 2.31 7.47
CA ALA A 285 -9.17 1.95 8.69
C ALA A 285 -8.76 2.87 9.86
N GLN A 286 -7.46 3.00 10.12
CA GLN A 286 -6.93 3.86 11.18
C GLN A 286 -7.35 5.32 11.01
N ALA A 287 -7.36 5.84 9.76
CA ALA A 287 -7.81 7.20 9.44
C ALA A 287 -9.30 7.45 9.74
N ASN A 288 -10.09 6.38 9.83
CA ASN A 288 -11.49 6.41 10.24
C ASN A 288 -11.71 6.03 11.71
N GLY A 289 -10.65 6.03 12.54
CA GLY A 289 -10.73 5.66 13.94
C GLY A 289 -11.06 4.18 14.18
N CYS A 290 -10.66 3.30 13.25
CA CYS A 290 -10.86 1.87 13.30
C CYS A 290 -9.49 1.18 13.45
N PRO A 291 -9.09 0.75 14.66
CA PRO A 291 -7.82 0.04 14.87
C PRO A 291 -7.87 -1.32 14.18
N VAL A 292 -6.70 -1.88 13.83
CA VAL A 292 -6.62 -3.03 12.92
C VAL A 292 -5.92 -4.22 13.57
N ILE A 293 -6.43 -5.42 13.31
CA ILE A 293 -5.68 -6.67 13.49
C ILE A 293 -4.96 -6.96 12.16
N SER A 294 -3.64 -6.97 12.16
CA SER A 294 -2.81 -7.27 10.99
C SER A 294 -1.77 -8.33 11.30
N THR A 295 -1.11 -8.85 10.27
CA THR A 295 0.10 -9.66 10.44
C THR A 295 1.36 -8.80 10.45
N ASN A 296 2.50 -9.43 10.78
CA ASN A 296 3.83 -8.82 10.78
C ASN A 296 4.51 -8.81 9.40
N VAL A 297 3.77 -9.01 8.30
CA VAL A 297 4.37 -9.14 6.96
C VAL A 297 4.73 -7.80 6.34
N ARG A 298 5.86 -7.76 5.63
CA ARG A 298 6.33 -6.63 4.83
C ARG A 298 6.33 -5.31 5.62
N ALA A 299 5.67 -4.29 5.09
CA ALA A 299 5.60 -2.95 5.70
C ALA A 299 4.51 -2.82 6.77
N LEU A 300 3.70 -3.85 7.04
CA LEU A 300 2.62 -3.77 8.03
C LEU A 300 3.12 -3.35 9.43
N PRO A 301 4.26 -3.84 9.96
CA PRO A 301 4.78 -3.40 11.26
C PRO A 301 5.16 -1.90 11.32
N GLU A 302 5.40 -1.25 10.18
CA GLU A 302 5.70 0.18 10.14
C GLU A 302 4.45 1.05 10.39
N ILE A 303 3.26 0.51 10.09
CA ILE A 303 1.98 1.22 10.17
C ILE A 303 1.05 0.68 11.26
N ASN A 304 1.26 -0.54 11.72
CA ASN A 304 0.47 -1.17 12.76
C ASN A 304 1.35 -2.01 13.69
N ASP A 305 1.15 -1.85 14.99
CA ASP A 305 1.81 -2.61 16.05
C ASP A 305 0.84 -2.83 17.21
N ASP A 306 1.30 -3.48 18.29
CA ASP A 306 0.47 -3.77 19.46
C ASP A 306 0.12 -2.53 20.31
N GLU A 307 0.67 -1.36 20.01
CA GLU A 307 0.23 -0.10 20.63
C GLU A 307 -0.98 0.50 19.91
N ARG A 308 -1.04 0.39 18.57
CA ARG A 308 -2.01 1.03 17.67
C ARG A 308 -3.08 0.09 17.12
N GLY A 309 -2.86 -1.20 17.26
CA GLY A 309 -3.71 -2.28 16.80
C GLY A 309 -3.31 -3.58 17.47
N TRP A 310 -3.41 -4.68 16.75
CA TRP A 310 -2.98 -6.00 17.20
C TRP A 310 -2.20 -6.68 16.07
N VAL A 311 -1.15 -7.40 16.41
CA VAL A 311 -0.28 -8.04 15.43
C VAL A 311 -0.30 -9.56 15.60
N ILE A 312 -0.55 -10.26 14.51
CA ILE A 312 -0.40 -11.71 14.38
C ILE A 312 1.01 -11.97 13.87
N ASP A 313 1.80 -12.73 14.61
CA ASP A 313 3.17 -13.05 14.23
C ASP A 313 3.21 -14.34 13.41
N LEU A 314 3.65 -14.22 12.15
CA LEU A 314 3.82 -15.33 11.22
C LEU A 314 5.29 -15.47 10.80
N PRO A 315 5.78 -16.70 10.57
CA PRO A 315 7.07 -16.93 9.93
C PRO A 315 7.14 -16.27 8.55
N LYS A 316 8.26 -15.61 8.24
CA LYS A 316 8.45 -14.82 7.02
C LYS A 316 9.56 -15.37 6.13
N ASP A 317 9.40 -15.24 4.81
CA ASP A 317 10.47 -15.44 3.85
C ASP A 317 11.43 -14.22 3.82
N GLN A 318 12.49 -14.30 3.00
CA GLN A 318 13.48 -13.22 2.84
C GLN A 318 12.87 -11.89 2.36
N LEU A 319 11.74 -11.94 1.67
CA LEU A 319 11.01 -10.75 1.22
C LEU A 319 10.00 -10.23 2.27
N GLY A 320 9.97 -10.83 3.45
CA GLY A 320 9.07 -10.46 4.53
C GLY A 320 7.62 -10.93 4.36
N ASN A 321 7.34 -11.91 3.49
CA ASN A 321 5.99 -12.48 3.33
C ASN A 321 5.88 -13.83 4.08
N ALA A 322 4.68 -14.13 4.54
CA ALA A 322 4.33 -15.47 5.05
C ALA A 322 3.79 -16.34 3.90
N ARG A 323 4.67 -16.73 2.96
CA ARG A 323 4.26 -17.44 1.74
C ARG A 323 4.01 -18.92 1.98
N VAL A 324 2.89 -19.39 1.46
CA VAL A 324 2.56 -20.81 1.37
C VAL A 324 3.34 -21.46 0.22
N SER A 325 4.24 -22.39 0.55
CA SER A 325 5.07 -23.11 -0.42
C SER A 325 4.61 -24.56 -0.65
N SER A 326 3.83 -25.12 0.27
CA SER A 326 3.27 -26.48 0.20
C SER A 326 1.95 -26.56 0.93
N ALA A 327 1.25 -27.69 0.83
CA ALA A 327 0.00 -27.94 1.57
C ALA A 327 0.23 -27.97 3.09
N GLU A 328 1.35 -28.55 3.54
CA GLU A 328 1.74 -28.59 4.95
C GLU A 328 2.05 -27.18 5.47
N ALA A 329 2.80 -26.38 4.72
CA ALA A 329 3.07 -24.98 5.06
C ALA A 329 1.77 -24.17 5.13
N ARG A 330 0.82 -24.41 4.21
CA ARG A 330 -0.51 -23.78 4.25
C ARG A 330 -1.26 -24.13 5.53
N ALA A 331 -1.34 -25.42 5.88
CA ALA A 331 -2.03 -25.86 7.08
C ALA A 331 -1.40 -25.27 8.35
N HIS A 332 -0.07 -25.25 8.43
CA HIS A 332 0.65 -24.68 9.56
C HIS A 332 0.43 -23.18 9.70
N LEU A 333 0.65 -22.39 8.65
CA LEU A 333 0.47 -20.93 8.68
C LEU A 333 -0.99 -20.54 8.93
N SER A 334 -1.95 -21.26 8.33
CA SER A 334 -3.38 -21.05 8.55
C SER A 334 -3.75 -21.33 10.01
N GLY A 335 -3.23 -22.41 10.60
CA GLY A 335 -3.45 -22.74 12.01
C GLY A 335 -2.91 -21.67 12.95
N LEU A 336 -1.67 -21.21 12.74
CA LEU A 336 -1.06 -20.14 13.52
C LEU A 336 -1.85 -18.83 13.44
N LEU A 337 -2.31 -18.48 12.23
CA LEU A 337 -3.10 -17.28 12.01
C LEU A 337 -4.45 -17.37 12.74
N GLU A 338 -5.16 -18.49 12.61
CA GLU A 338 -6.46 -18.69 13.26
C GLU A 338 -6.34 -18.66 14.78
N GLU A 339 -5.36 -19.35 15.36
CA GLU A 339 -5.14 -19.40 16.80
C GLU A 339 -4.91 -17.99 17.38
N GLN A 340 -3.99 -17.23 16.79
CA GLN A 340 -3.69 -15.88 17.25
C GLN A 340 -4.85 -14.91 17.00
N LEU A 341 -5.50 -14.97 15.83
CA LEU A 341 -6.66 -14.14 15.52
C LEU A 341 -7.79 -14.37 16.52
N GLU A 342 -8.09 -15.63 16.81
CA GLU A 342 -9.14 -15.99 17.76
C GLU A 342 -8.82 -15.50 19.17
N ALA A 343 -7.57 -15.68 19.62
CA ALA A 343 -7.11 -15.20 20.92
C ALA A 343 -7.24 -13.67 21.04
N ILE A 344 -6.86 -12.93 19.99
CA ILE A 344 -6.97 -11.46 19.93
C ILE A 344 -8.45 -11.04 19.99
N VAL A 345 -9.32 -11.64 19.15
CA VAL A 345 -10.75 -11.29 19.13
C VAL A 345 -11.40 -11.57 20.50
N ARG A 346 -11.09 -12.70 21.15
CA ARG A 346 -11.59 -13.02 22.50
C ARG A 346 -11.07 -12.03 23.55
N ALA A 347 -9.83 -11.55 23.43
CA ALA A 347 -9.29 -10.51 24.32
C ALA A 347 -10.05 -9.18 24.14
N ILE A 348 -10.31 -8.77 22.90
CA ILE A 348 -11.10 -7.57 22.59
C ILE A 348 -12.53 -7.68 23.14
N LEU A 349 -13.17 -8.85 23.03
CA LEU A 349 -14.52 -9.07 23.55
C LEU A 349 -14.57 -8.97 25.09
N ARG A 350 -13.51 -9.36 25.78
CA ARG A 350 -13.40 -9.23 27.25
C ARG A 350 -13.18 -7.80 27.71
N ASP A 351 -12.42 -7.02 26.92
CA ASP A 351 -12.11 -5.61 27.19
C ASP A 351 -12.26 -4.75 25.92
N PRO A 352 -13.49 -4.37 25.55
CA PRO A 352 -13.73 -3.53 24.38
C PRO A 352 -13.15 -2.09 24.51
N GLY A 353 -12.80 -1.65 25.72
CA GLY A 353 -12.18 -0.35 25.96
C GLY A 353 -10.87 -0.17 25.20
N THR A 354 -10.12 -1.25 25.00
CA THR A 354 -8.86 -1.26 24.23
C THR A 354 -9.02 -0.77 22.79
N ILE A 355 -10.21 -0.90 22.19
CA ILE A 355 -10.50 -0.40 20.85
C ILE A 355 -10.30 1.12 20.78
N ARG A 356 -10.84 1.88 21.73
CA ARG A 356 -10.71 3.36 21.73
C ARG A 356 -9.28 3.79 21.97
N GLU A 357 -8.58 3.15 22.87
CA GLU A 357 -7.18 3.47 23.19
C GLU A 357 -6.29 3.26 21.97
N LYS A 358 -6.40 2.13 21.31
CA LYS A 358 -5.62 1.80 20.11
C LYS A 358 -6.00 2.70 18.94
N ALA A 359 -7.28 3.01 18.74
CA ALA A 359 -7.74 3.94 17.73
C ALA A 359 -7.14 5.34 17.92
N ALA A 360 -7.10 5.85 19.15
CA ALA A 360 -6.49 7.15 19.45
C ALA A 360 -4.99 7.17 19.12
N ARG A 361 -4.26 6.12 19.51
CA ARG A 361 -2.83 5.98 19.19
C ARG A 361 -2.58 5.85 17.69
N ALA A 362 -3.42 5.09 16.97
CA ALA A 362 -3.34 4.95 15.52
C ALA A 362 -3.54 6.29 14.80
N VAL A 363 -4.57 7.05 15.15
CA VAL A 363 -4.81 8.39 14.58
C VAL A 363 -3.66 9.36 14.90
N ALA A 364 -3.14 9.33 16.13
CA ALA A 364 -1.99 10.17 16.50
C ALA A 364 -0.74 9.81 15.68
N HIS A 365 -0.50 8.52 15.44
CA HIS A 365 0.58 8.07 14.56
C HIS A 365 0.41 8.56 13.12
N LEU A 366 -0.79 8.43 12.55
CA LEU A 366 -1.08 8.92 11.21
C LEU A 366 -0.82 10.43 11.07
N LYS A 367 -1.25 11.24 12.05
CA LYS A 367 -0.97 12.69 12.09
C LYS A 367 0.52 13.01 12.06
N LYS A 368 1.35 12.15 12.64
CA LYS A 368 2.81 12.33 12.68
C LYS A 368 3.51 11.80 11.42
N ALA A 369 3.16 10.59 10.97
CA ALA A 369 3.92 9.84 9.97
C ALA A 369 3.35 9.96 8.55
N HIS A 370 2.05 10.23 8.40
CA HIS A 370 1.33 10.17 7.13
C HIS A 370 0.57 11.46 6.77
N ASP A 371 0.78 12.57 7.52
CA ASP A 371 0.13 13.84 7.25
C ASP A 371 0.37 14.31 5.81
N PRO A 372 -0.71 14.56 5.02
CA PRO A 372 -0.57 14.89 3.60
C PRO A 372 0.26 16.15 3.33
N GLN A 373 0.13 17.19 4.19
CA GLN A 373 0.87 18.44 4.02
C GLN A 373 2.38 18.24 4.28
N THR A 374 2.70 17.45 5.28
CA THR A 374 4.09 17.12 5.62
C THR A 374 4.72 16.25 4.53
N GLN A 375 4.01 15.26 4.01
CA GLN A 375 4.52 14.43 2.92
C GLN A 375 4.67 15.24 1.62
N ALA A 376 3.73 16.12 1.30
CA ALA A 376 3.81 17.01 0.14
C ALA A 376 5.06 17.89 0.21
N ARG A 377 5.34 18.53 1.36
CA ARG A 377 6.56 19.34 1.55
C ARG A 377 7.83 18.53 1.32
N LYS A 378 7.94 17.33 1.90
CA LYS A 378 9.09 16.43 1.68
C LYS A 378 9.30 16.12 0.20
N ILE A 379 8.22 15.85 -0.53
CA ILE A 379 8.29 15.57 -1.97
C ILE A 379 8.70 16.81 -2.76
N GLU A 380 8.19 17.99 -2.42
CA GLU A 380 8.59 19.24 -3.06
C GLU A 380 10.06 19.58 -2.83
N ASP A 381 10.59 19.37 -1.62
CA ASP A 381 12.01 19.55 -1.32
C ASP A 381 12.91 18.56 -2.11
N ILE A 382 12.41 17.33 -2.32
CA ILE A 382 13.07 16.37 -3.19
C ILE A 382 13.04 16.84 -4.65
N TYR A 383 11.92 17.38 -5.15
CA TYR A 383 11.84 17.94 -6.50
C TYR A 383 12.84 19.08 -6.69
N ASP A 384 12.94 20.01 -5.75
CA ASP A 384 13.93 21.11 -5.79
C ASP A 384 15.36 20.57 -5.84
N SER A 385 15.68 19.57 -5.01
CA SER A 385 17.00 18.93 -5.00
C SER A 385 17.34 18.28 -6.32
N VAL A 386 16.39 17.57 -6.96
CA VAL A 386 16.61 16.91 -8.26
C VAL A 386 16.81 17.94 -9.38
N LEU A 387 16.02 19.02 -9.37
CA LEU A 387 16.15 20.09 -10.38
C LEU A 387 17.46 20.87 -10.22
N ALA A 388 17.92 21.10 -8.99
CA ALA A 388 19.20 21.78 -8.74
C ALA A 388 20.41 20.96 -9.25
N THR A 389 20.39 19.64 -9.04
CA THR A 389 21.47 18.76 -9.51
C THR A 389 21.42 18.49 -11.00
N GLY A 390 20.22 18.42 -11.61
CA GLY A 390 20.03 18.25 -13.05
C GLY A 390 20.42 19.47 -13.87
N GLY A 391 20.31 20.69 -13.31
CA GLY A 391 20.71 21.94 -13.97
C GLY A 391 22.22 22.19 -14.03
N ALA A 392 23.01 21.50 -13.21
CA ALA A 392 24.47 21.61 -13.19
C ALA A 392 25.17 20.76 -14.28
N ASN A 393 24.43 19.82 -14.91
CA ASN A 393 24.97 18.87 -15.91
C ASN A 393 24.40 19.11 -17.34
N ALA A 394 23.62 20.16 -17.54
CA ALA A 394 23.11 20.62 -18.83
C ALA A 394 23.85 21.88 -19.27
#